data_596b2df0972c5235297ec6f28017384a
#
_entry.id   596b2df0972c5235297ec6f28017384a
#
_cell.length_a   1.000
_cell.length_b   1.000
_cell.length_c   1.000
_cell.angle_alpha   90.00
_cell.angle_beta   90.00
_cell.angle_gamma   90.00
#
_symmetry.space_group_name_H-M   'P 1'
#
loop_
_entity.id
_entity.type
_entity.pdbx_description
1 polymer ?
#
loop_
_entity_poly.entity_id
_entity_poly.type
_entity_poly.pdbx_seq_one_letter_code
_entity_poly.pdbx_strand_id
1 'polypeptide(L)'
;MAEKVFISKNNTAKLICPKCGESKTEKISEYLNIHEAVRLKHKCSCGFLYTVLLERRERHRKTVNLSGEYDYALSTDKTSKGSITVKDISRAGLSFQIDEDEKQDFVIGDKLFIKFHLDDHQKTLIRKEVIVKNIRGSYIGVEFTSVDLYDRALGLYMFN
;
A
#
# COMPACT_ATOMS: atom_id res chain seq x y z
N MET A 1 -3.06 -23.88 -7.48
CA MET A 1 -2.85 -22.47 -7.09
C MET A 1 -4.21 -21.78 -6.89
N ALA A 2 -4.37 -20.99 -5.86
CA ALA A 2 -5.56 -20.17 -5.69
C ALA A 2 -5.48 -18.94 -6.62
N GLU A 3 -6.52 -18.70 -7.39
CA GLU A 3 -6.61 -17.52 -8.25
C GLU A 3 -6.73 -16.26 -7.42
N LYS A 4 -6.01 -15.22 -7.80
CA LYS A 4 -6.06 -13.92 -7.13
C LYS A 4 -7.26 -13.13 -7.64
N VAL A 5 -8.14 -12.74 -6.73
CA VAL A 5 -9.34 -11.95 -7.04
C VAL A 5 -9.30 -10.64 -6.29
N PHE A 6 -9.44 -9.53 -7.00
CA PHE A 6 -9.44 -8.20 -6.40
C PHE A 6 -10.83 -7.79 -5.91
N ILE A 7 -10.87 -7.24 -4.70
CA ILE A 7 -12.10 -6.67 -4.14
C ILE A 7 -12.30 -5.27 -4.70
N SER A 8 -13.46 -5.02 -5.29
CA SER A 8 -13.82 -3.72 -5.83
C SER A 8 -14.06 -2.67 -4.74
N LYS A 9 -14.12 -1.40 -5.14
CA LYS A 9 -14.46 -0.28 -4.23
C LYS A 9 -15.83 -0.44 -3.54
N ASN A 10 -16.74 -1.19 -4.17
CA ASN A 10 -18.07 -1.49 -3.63
C ASN A 10 -18.11 -2.73 -2.73
N ASN A 11 -16.93 -3.22 -2.30
CA ASN A 11 -16.78 -4.42 -1.48
C ASN A 11 -17.38 -5.68 -2.13
N THR A 12 -17.24 -5.80 -3.43
CA THR A 12 -17.65 -6.99 -4.19
C THR A 12 -16.42 -7.65 -4.83
N ALA A 13 -16.50 -8.96 -5.01
CA ALA A 13 -15.50 -9.73 -5.74
C ALA A 13 -16.18 -10.60 -6.80
N LYS A 14 -15.60 -10.64 -7.98
CA LYS A 14 -16.07 -11.50 -9.08
C LYS A 14 -15.32 -12.83 -9.01
N LEU A 15 -16.02 -13.89 -8.63
CA LEU A 15 -15.49 -15.25 -8.55
C LEU A 15 -15.79 -16.00 -9.84
N ILE A 16 -14.79 -16.66 -10.41
CA ILE A 16 -14.93 -17.45 -11.63
C ILE A 16 -14.60 -18.90 -11.29
N CYS A 17 -15.53 -19.80 -11.56
CA CYS A 17 -15.31 -21.23 -11.34
C CYS A 17 -14.31 -21.79 -12.36
N PRO A 18 -13.21 -22.38 -11.92
CA PRO A 18 -12.21 -22.93 -12.85
C PRO A 18 -12.69 -24.19 -13.59
N LYS A 19 -13.77 -24.81 -13.12
CA LYS A 19 -14.33 -26.01 -13.75
C LYS A 19 -15.35 -25.70 -14.84
N CYS A 20 -16.33 -24.84 -14.58
CA CYS A 20 -17.42 -24.56 -15.51
C CYS A 20 -17.39 -23.16 -16.11
N GLY A 21 -16.51 -22.26 -15.64
CA GLY A 21 -16.40 -20.89 -16.12
C GLY A 21 -17.51 -19.94 -15.62
N GLU A 22 -18.48 -20.44 -14.82
CA GLU A 22 -19.52 -19.61 -14.26
C GLU A 22 -18.93 -18.52 -13.39
N SER A 23 -19.39 -17.26 -13.58
CA SER A 23 -18.96 -16.15 -12.78
C SER A 23 -20.06 -15.68 -11.84
N LYS A 24 -19.68 -15.41 -10.59
CA LYS A 24 -20.59 -14.90 -9.56
C LYS A 24 -19.95 -13.71 -8.87
N THR A 25 -20.73 -12.64 -8.69
CA THR A 25 -20.30 -11.48 -7.90
C THR A 25 -20.87 -11.60 -6.50
N GLU A 26 -20.00 -11.60 -5.51
CA GLU A 26 -20.36 -11.70 -4.09
C GLU A 26 -19.99 -10.43 -3.34
N LYS A 27 -20.80 -10.07 -2.36
CA LYS A 27 -20.45 -9.02 -1.39
C LYS A 27 -19.48 -9.58 -0.36
N ILE A 28 -18.35 -8.89 -0.21
CA ILE A 28 -17.24 -9.28 0.68
C ILE A 28 -17.18 -8.32 1.87
N SER A 29 -18.34 -7.95 2.43
CA SER A 29 -18.42 -6.99 3.54
C SER A 29 -17.74 -7.47 4.82
N GLU A 30 -17.65 -8.78 5.04
CA GLU A 30 -16.97 -9.37 6.20
C GLU A 30 -15.44 -9.15 6.17
N TYR A 31 -14.90 -8.80 5.00
CA TYR A 31 -13.47 -8.61 4.79
C TYR A 31 -13.09 -7.14 4.56
N LEU A 32 -13.88 -6.21 5.08
CA LEU A 32 -13.67 -4.76 4.89
C LEU A 32 -12.32 -4.26 5.38
N ASN A 33 -11.77 -4.89 6.42
CA ASN A 33 -10.54 -4.48 7.10
C ASN A 33 -9.35 -5.40 6.80
N ILE A 34 -9.39 -6.19 5.73
CA ILE A 34 -8.24 -7.02 5.38
C ILE A 34 -7.08 -6.15 4.86
N HIS A 35 -5.95 -6.36 5.48
CA HIS A 35 -4.70 -5.71 5.09
C HIS A 35 -3.77 -6.66 4.33
N GLU A 36 -4.08 -7.94 4.41
CA GLU A 36 -3.40 -9.03 3.72
C GLU A 36 -4.39 -9.80 2.86
N ALA A 37 -3.88 -10.51 1.88
CA ALA A 37 -4.71 -11.37 1.05
C ALA A 37 -5.29 -12.53 1.88
N VAL A 38 -6.59 -12.76 1.76
CA VAL A 38 -7.32 -13.79 2.50
C VAL A 38 -7.76 -14.90 1.56
N ARG A 39 -7.55 -16.14 1.97
CA ARG A 39 -8.03 -17.33 1.24
C ARG A 39 -9.50 -17.56 1.54
N LEU A 40 -10.33 -17.55 0.49
CA LEU A 40 -11.74 -17.85 0.57
C LEU A 40 -12.03 -19.16 -0.17
N LYS A 41 -12.65 -20.12 0.53
CA LYS A 41 -13.19 -21.34 -0.09
C LYS A 41 -14.59 -21.05 -0.60
N HIS A 42 -14.83 -21.36 -1.86
CA HIS A 42 -16.14 -21.16 -2.49
C HIS A 42 -16.63 -22.44 -3.17
N LYS A 43 -17.94 -22.68 -3.09
CA LYS A 43 -18.59 -23.79 -3.78
C LYS A 43 -19.42 -23.22 -4.94
N CYS A 44 -19.08 -23.65 -6.15
CA CYS A 44 -19.84 -23.29 -7.35
C CYS A 44 -21.17 -24.01 -7.40
N SER A 45 -22.14 -23.46 -8.12
CA SER A 45 -23.42 -24.12 -8.43
C SER A 45 -23.25 -25.49 -9.12
N CYS A 46 -22.16 -25.68 -9.88
CA CYS A 46 -21.80 -26.96 -10.47
C CYS A 46 -21.28 -28.02 -9.46
N GLY A 47 -21.19 -27.67 -8.17
CA GLY A 47 -20.71 -28.52 -7.09
C GLY A 47 -19.20 -28.51 -6.88
N PHE A 48 -18.43 -27.82 -7.74
CA PHE A 48 -16.98 -27.76 -7.62
C PHE A 48 -16.55 -26.80 -6.51
N LEU A 49 -15.66 -27.30 -5.63
CA LEU A 49 -15.06 -26.51 -4.55
C LEU A 49 -13.71 -25.95 -5.03
N TYR A 50 -13.51 -24.67 -4.85
CA TYR A 50 -12.25 -24.01 -5.19
C TYR A 50 -11.89 -22.91 -4.19
N THR A 51 -10.65 -22.52 -4.18
CA THR A 51 -10.12 -21.50 -3.29
C THR A 51 -9.66 -20.31 -4.11
N VAL A 52 -10.07 -19.11 -3.71
CA VAL A 52 -9.59 -17.85 -4.26
C VAL A 52 -8.80 -17.08 -3.21
N LEU A 53 -7.87 -16.28 -3.65
CA LEU A 53 -7.11 -15.37 -2.81
C LEU A 53 -7.70 -13.96 -2.97
N LEU A 54 -8.46 -13.51 -1.98
CA LEU A 54 -9.04 -12.16 -1.98
C LEU A 54 -7.97 -11.12 -1.66
N GLU A 55 -7.80 -10.15 -2.53
CA GLU A 55 -6.86 -9.06 -2.36
C GLU A 55 -7.57 -7.71 -2.58
N ARG A 56 -7.45 -6.81 -1.63
CA ARG A 56 -8.01 -5.47 -1.75
C ARG A 56 -7.09 -4.51 -2.50
N ARG A 57 -5.81 -4.85 -2.56
CA ARG A 57 -4.79 -4.00 -3.17
C ARG A 57 -4.66 -4.28 -4.66
N GLU A 58 -5.09 -3.35 -5.47
CA GLU A 58 -4.93 -3.43 -6.93
C GLU A 58 -3.47 -3.26 -7.39
N ARG A 59 -2.62 -2.69 -6.53
CA ARG A 59 -1.23 -2.38 -6.88
C ARG A 59 -0.25 -3.16 -6.03
N HIS A 60 0.77 -3.66 -6.69
CA HIS A 60 1.88 -4.34 -6.03
C HIS A 60 2.59 -3.40 -5.04
N ARG A 61 2.94 -3.95 -3.88
CA ARG A 61 3.78 -3.29 -2.89
C ARG A 61 5.06 -4.09 -2.69
N LYS A 62 6.19 -3.41 -2.79
CA LYS A 62 7.49 -4.01 -2.52
C LYS A 62 7.85 -3.76 -1.07
N THR A 63 8.11 -4.83 -0.32
CA THR A 63 8.63 -4.74 1.05
C THR A 63 10.08 -4.29 1.02
N VAL A 64 10.41 -3.27 1.81
CA VAL A 64 11.73 -2.67 1.89
C VAL A 64 12.08 -2.35 3.34
N ASN A 65 13.31 -1.92 3.56
CA ASN A 65 13.77 -1.41 4.85
C ASN A 65 14.78 -0.29 4.58
N LEU A 66 14.29 0.90 4.28
CA LEU A 66 15.08 2.03 3.83
C LEU A 66 15.04 3.17 4.83
N SER A 67 16.21 3.66 5.23
CA SER A 67 16.31 4.84 6.07
C SER A 67 15.94 6.10 5.30
N GLY A 68 15.20 6.99 5.92
CA GLY A 68 14.78 8.25 5.33
C GLY A 68 14.50 9.32 6.37
N GLU A 69 14.02 10.44 5.88
CA GLU A 69 13.68 11.61 6.68
C GLU A 69 12.33 12.16 6.23
N TYR A 70 11.63 12.81 7.14
CA TYR A 70 10.44 13.60 6.79
C TYR A 70 10.62 15.06 7.20
N ASP A 71 9.98 15.94 6.45
CA ASP A 71 9.76 17.34 6.77
C ASP A 71 8.26 17.58 6.90
N TYR A 72 7.84 18.10 8.02
CA TYR A 72 6.45 18.43 8.31
C TYR A 72 6.32 19.89 8.70
N ALA A 73 5.59 20.65 7.91
CA ALA A 73 5.31 22.06 8.20
C ALA A 73 4.19 22.15 9.25
N LEU A 74 4.54 22.52 10.48
CA LEU A 74 3.60 22.76 11.57
C LEU A 74 2.91 24.13 11.46
N SER A 75 3.62 25.13 10.90
CA SER A 75 3.14 26.48 10.64
C SER A 75 4.05 27.14 9.61
N THR A 76 3.73 28.39 9.20
CA THR A 76 4.56 29.14 8.24
C THR A 76 6.03 29.30 8.68
N ASP A 77 6.30 29.27 9.99
CA ASP A 77 7.64 29.50 10.55
C ASP A 77 8.22 28.29 11.28
N LYS A 78 7.46 27.19 11.40
CA LYS A 78 7.90 25.98 12.12
C LYS A 78 7.80 24.75 11.24
N THR A 79 8.93 24.08 11.08
CA THR A 79 9.00 22.74 10.47
C THR A 79 9.47 21.72 11.50
N SER A 80 8.88 20.56 11.48
CA SER A 80 9.36 19.40 12.22
C SER A 80 10.07 18.47 11.24
N LYS A 81 11.24 17.96 11.62
CA LYS A 81 12.00 16.98 10.85
C LYS A 81 12.23 15.77 11.72
N GLY A 82 12.27 14.60 11.11
CA GLY A 82 12.56 13.39 11.84
C GLY A 82 13.01 12.27 10.94
N SER A 83 13.52 11.22 11.58
CA SER A 83 13.98 10.00 10.91
C SER A 83 12.85 9.01 10.78
N ILE A 84 12.82 8.32 9.66
CA ILE A 84 11.85 7.29 9.35
C ILE A 84 12.55 6.06 8.76
N THR A 85 11.85 4.94 8.81
CA THR A 85 12.22 3.74 8.05
C THR A 85 11.08 3.40 7.10
N VAL A 86 11.34 3.46 5.80
CA VAL A 86 10.36 3.07 4.77
C VAL A 86 10.24 1.55 4.77
N LYS A 87 9.02 1.03 4.91
CA LYS A 87 8.75 -0.40 5.06
C LYS A 87 8.14 -1.06 3.83
N ASP A 88 7.37 -0.34 3.06
CA ASP A 88 6.89 -0.78 1.75
C ASP A 88 6.70 0.40 0.80
N ILE A 89 6.77 0.11 -0.48
CA ILE A 89 6.62 1.08 -1.55
C ILE A 89 5.67 0.51 -2.61
N SER A 90 4.76 1.35 -3.09
CA SER A 90 3.94 1.09 -4.28
C SER A 90 4.05 2.25 -5.27
N ARG A 91 3.42 2.13 -6.41
CA ARG A 91 3.35 3.23 -7.39
C ARG A 91 2.60 4.46 -6.88
N ALA A 92 1.68 4.28 -5.95
CA ALA A 92 0.79 5.34 -5.46
C ALA A 92 1.22 5.94 -4.12
N GLY A 93 2.09 5.26 -3.36
CA GLY A 93 2.49 5.69 -2.05
C GLY A 93 3.43 4.71 -1.37
N LEU A 94 3.62 4.90 -0.09
CA LEU A 94 4.47 4.03 0.72
C LEU A 94 3.96 3.98 2.16
N SER A 95 4.52 3.06 2.95
CA SER A 95 4.40 3.10 4.40
C SER A 95 5.76 3.24 5.04
N PHE A 96 5.80 3.93 6.14
CA PHE A 96 7.01 4.10 6.94
C PHE A 96 6.71 3.96 8.43
N GLN A 97 7.75 3.67 9.17
CA GLN A 97 7.73 3.63 10.62
C GLN A 97 8.51 4.83 11.16
N ILE A 98 7.94 5.51 12.15
CA ILE A 98 8.65 6.57 12.89
C ILE A 98 9.50 5.92 13.96
N ASP A 99 10.69 6.45 14.20
CA ASP A 99 11.53 6.00 15.29
C ASP A 99 10.84 6.21 16.65
N GLU A 100 10.94 5.24 17.56
CA GLU A 100 10.21 5.24 18.83
C GLU A 100 10.52 6.44 19.73
N ASP A 101 11.70 7.02 19.55
CA ASP A 101 12.14 8.21 20.29
C ASP A 101 11.55 9.52 19.74
N GLU A 102 10.95 9.47 18.55
CA GLU A 102 10.33 10.62 17.91
C GLU A 102 8.81 10.57 18.08
N LYS A 103 8.28 11.40 18.94
CA LYS A 103 6.83 11.56 19.09
C LYS A 103 6.35 12.65 18.15
N GLN A 104 5.75 12.23 17.05
CA GLN A 104 5.06 13.11 16.14
C GLN A 104 3.61 12.68 16.00
N ASP A 105 2.69 13.55 16.34
CA ASP A 105 1.26 13.30 16.22
C ASP A 105 0.77 13.71 14.83
N PHE A 106 0.96 12.82 13.86
CA PHE A 106 0.35 12.99 12.54
C PHE A 106 -1.14 12.71 12.60
N VAL A 107 -1.90 13.42 11.78
CA VAL A 107 -3.31 13.14 11.54
C VAL A 107 -3.55 12.82 10.06
N ILE A 108 -4.61 12.07 9.79
CA ILE A 108 -5.02 11.75 8.41
C ILE A 108 -5.29 13.06 7.66
N GLY A 109 -4.70 13.20 6.47
CA GLY A 109 -4.77 14.40 5.65
C GLY A 109 -3.56 15.33 5.75
N ASP A 110 -2.66 15.10 6.70
CA ASP A 110 -1.42 15.87 6.81
C ASP A 110 -0.55 15.69 5.57
N LYS A 111 0.08 16.77 5.13
CA LYS A 111 1.06 16.77 4.05
C LYS A 111 2.47 16.76 4.62
N LEU A 112 3.27 15.86 4.09
CA LEU A 112 4.68 15.71 4.45
C LEU A 112 5.54 15.70 3.21
N PHE A 113 6.81 16.07 3.36
CA PHE A 113 7.85 15.78 2.39
C PHE A 113 8.70 14.63 2.91
N ILE A 114 8.88 13.61 2.10
CA ILE A 114 9.68 12.43 2.43
C ILE A 114 10.87 12.35 1.50
N LYS A 115 12.01 12.03 2.09
CA LYS A 115 13.29 11.87 1.39
C LYS A 115 13.94 10.57 1.85
N PHE A 116 14.32 9.73 0.91
CA PHE A 116 15.05 8.49 1.17
C PHE A 116 15.84 8.05 -0.05
N HIS A 117 16.80 7.15 0.18
CA HIS A 117 17.57 6.53 -0.90
C HIS A 117 17.09 5.11 -1.14
N LEU A 118 16.95 4.74 -2.41
CA LEU A 118 16.74 3.35 -2.80
C LEU A 118 18.02 2.54 -2.55
N ASP A 119 17.86 1.25 -2.32
CA ASP A 119 18.99 0.31 -2.19
C ASP A 119 19.44 -0.26 -3.54
N ASP A 120 19.25 0.51 -4.58
CA ASP A 120 19.79 0.22 -5.91
C ASP A 120 21.30 0.55 -5.99
N HIS A 121 21.95 0.17 -7.10
CA HIS A 121 23.39 0.43 -7.30
C HIS A 121 23.74 1.91 -7.24
N GLN A 122 22.85 2.77 -7.68
CA GLN A 122 23.08 4.22 -7.75
C GLN A 122 22.70 4.94 -6.47
N LYS A 123 22.09 4.26 -5.50
CA LYS A 123 21.53 4.86 -4.29
C LYS A 123 20.62 6.04 -4.63
N THR A 124 19.72 5.81 -5.56
CA THR A 124 18.84 6.84 -6.12
C THR A 124 18.07 7.56 -5.02
N LEU A 125 18.17 8.88 -4.99
CA LEU A 125 17.46 9.73 -4.05
C LEU A 125 16.01 9.91 -4.50
N ILE A 126 15.07 9.59 -3.63
CA ILE A 126 13.65 9.83 -3.81
C ILE A 126 13.20 10.96 -2.89
N ARG A 127 12.53 11.94 -3.45
CA ARG A 127 11.86 13.03 -2.73
C ARG A 127 10.42 13.11 -3.19
N LYS A 128 9.47 13.01 -2.29
CA LYS A 128 8.04 13.05 -2.61
C LYS A 128 7.27 13.84 -1.58
N GLU A 129 6.32 14.64 -2.05
CA GLU A 129 5.25 15.16 -1.23
C GLU A 129 4.19 14.07 -1.08
N VAL A 130 3.73 13.86 0.14
CA VAL A 130 2.79 12.79 0.48
C VAL A 130 1.68 13.31 1.39
N ILE A 131 0.56 12.61 1.37
CA ILE A 131 -0.59 12.84 2.27
C ILE A 131 -0.76 11.61 3.15
N VAL A 132 -0.91 11.83 4.46
CA VAL A 132 -1.20 10.77 5.41
C VAL A 132 -2.59 10.20 5.16
N LYS A 133 -2.68 8.90 4.91
CA LYS A 133 -3.94 8.18 4.63
C LYS A 133 -4.32 7.19 5.72
N ASN A 134 -3.33 6.66 6.45
CA ASN A 134 -3.53 5.59 7.41
C ASN A 134 -2.49 5.71 8.53
N ILE A 135 -2.92 5.49 9.76
CA ILE A 135 -2.04 5.51 10.94
C ILE A 135 -2.33 4.27 11.78
N ARG A 136 -1.29 3.46 12.06
CA ARG A 136 -1.35 2.29 12.93
C ARG A 136 -0.16 2.30 13.89
N GLY A 137 -0.36 2.86 15.07
CA GLY A 137 0.74 3.04 16.02
C GLY A 137 1.87 3.87 15.40
N SER A 138 3.07 3.30 15.33
CA SER A 138 4.24 3.93 14.70
C SER A 138 4.29 3.81 13.17
N TYR A 139 3.38 3.02 12.56
CA TYR A 139 3.30 2.82 11.10
C TYR A 139 2.38 3.84 10.46
N ILE A 140 2.88 4.55 9.47
CA ILE A 140 2.17 5.60 8.74
C ILE A 140 2.09 5.21 7.27
N GLY A 141 0.87 5.10 6.75
CA GLY A 141 0.61 4.89 5.33
C GLY A 141 0.34 6.24 4.65
N VAL A 142 1.03 6.51 3.55
CA VAL A 142 0.93 7.76 2.80
C VAL A 142 0.73 7.52 1.33
N GLU A 143 0.10 8.49 0.67
CA GLU A 143 -0.12 8.53 -0.77
C GLU A 143 0.67 9.69 -1.37
N PHE A 144 1.31 9.46 -2.51
CA PHE A 144 1.97 10.52 -3.25
C PHE A 144 0.94 11.55 -3.77
N THR A 145 1.19 12.83 -3.59
CA THR A 145 0.29 13.90 -4.05
C THR A 145 0.27 14.01 -5.56
N SER A 146 1.39 13.67 -6.22
CA SER A 146 1.49 13.55 -7.66
C SER A 146 2.02 12.17 -8.02
N VAL A 147 1.22 11.40 -8.75
CA VAL A 147 1.71 10.19 -9.39
C VAL A 147 2.40 10.63 -10.68
N ASP A 148 3.70 10.81 -10.61
CA ASP A 148 4.49 11.02 -11.81
C ASP A 148 4.58 9.70 -12.57
N LEU A 149 3.84 9.59 -13.67
CA LEU A 149 3.87 8.43 -14.56
C LEU A 149 5.26 8.21 -15.17
N TYR A 150 6.12 9.20 -15.08
CA TYR A 150 7.48 9.20 -15.60
C TYR A 150 8.56 8.99 -14.53
N ASP A 151 8.21 8.68 -13.31
CA ASP A 151 9.19 8.33 -12.27
C ASP A 151 9.80 6.95 -12.59
N ARG A 152 10.74 6.96 -13.55
CA ARG A 152 11.40 5.75 -14.04
C ARG A 152 12.18 5.03 -12.95
N ALA A 153 12.84 5.78 -12.07
CA ALA A 153 13.65 5.21 -11.01
C ALA A 153 12.79 4.36 -10.06
N LEU A 154 11.68 4.92 -9.58
CA LEU A 154 10.77 4.20 -8.70
C LEU A 154 10.07 3.05 -9.41
N GLY A 155 9.65 3.26 -10.66
CA GLY A 155 9.03 2.23 -11.49
C GLY A 155 9.95 1.03 -11.72
N LEU A 156 11.19 1.26 -12.11
CA LEU A 156 12.20 0.19 -12.31
C LEU A 156 12.52 -0.52 -11.00
N TYR A 157 12.64 0.21 -9.91
CA TYR A 157 12.90 -0.35 -8.58
C TYR A 157 11.79 -1.31 -8.13
N MET A 158 10.54 -1.00 -8.46
CA MET A 158 9.38 -1.82 -8.08
C MET A 158 9.37 -3.21 -8.74
N PHE A 159 10.01 -3.35 -9.91
CA PHE A 159 10.01 -4.59 -10.70
C PHE A 159 11.31 -5.40 -10.59
N ASN A 160 12.28 -4.94 -9.85
CA ASN A 160 13.56 -5.66 -9.65
C ASN A 160 13.59 -6.47 -8.36
#